data_b9b284fdfe1b30dc69b23f32dd9cbfa4
#
_entry.id   b9b284fdfe1b30dc69b23f32dd9cbfa4
#
_cell.length_a   1.000
_cell.length_b   1.000
_cell.length_c   1.000
_cell.angle_alpha   90.00
_cell.angle_beta   90.00
_cell.angle_gamma   90.00
#
_symmetry.space_group_name_H-M   'P 1'
#
loop_
_entity.id
_entity.type
_entity.pdbx_description
1 polymer ?
#
loop_
_entity_poly.entity_id
_entity_poly.type
_entity_poly.pdbx_seq_one_letter_code
_entity_poly.pdbx_strand_id
1 'polypeptide(L)'
;MAGHSKWANIQHRKKAQDNKRGKVFTKIIREITVAVKLAGPDISSNSRLRLAMTKANKNSVPKDTIERAIKKGSGQSDSSFEEITYEGYGPKGIAVIIECLTDNKNRTVSEVRHALTKYNGSLGTKGSVSHLFKKVGILTVIDTTEDDLINLIDDVEILDYEQNGNDCIINTEPTNLFTVKTFFESKSIKTKDEELILEPTTMCDIGESDLEQVEMFTDNLEDLDDVQ
;
A
#
# COMPACT_ATOMS: atom_id res chain seq x y z
N MET A 1 9.01 -10.69 26.42
CA MET A 1 8.80 -9.35 25.87
C MET A 1 8.17 -9.58 24.50
N ALA A 2 6.91 -9.26 24.35
CA ALA A 2 6.22 -9.43 23.07
C ALA A 2 6.80 -8.38 22.10
N GLY A 3 7.63 -8.83 21.16
CA GLY A 3 8.05 -8.01 20.05
C GLY A 3 6.81 -7.62 19.29
N HIS A 4 6.49 -6.33 19.27
CA HIS A 4 5.48 -5.82 18.35
C HIS A 4 6.06 -6.01 16.95
N SER A 5 5.62 -7.08 16.28
CA SER A 5 5.95 -7.35 14.89
C SER A 5 5.74 -6.08 14.07
N LYS A 6 6.73 -5.74 13.25
CA LYS A 6 6.67 -4.63 12.29
C LYS A 6 5.36 -4.68 11.46
N TRP A 7 4.93 -5.90 11.15
CA TRP A 7 3.71 -6.21 10.42
C TRP A 7 2.42 -6.05 11.26
N ALA A 8 2.43 -6.40 12.54
CA ALA A 8 1.27 -6.23 13.41
C ALA A 8 0.85 -4.76 13.49
N ASN A 9 1.79 -3.83 13.50
CA ASN A 9 1.51 -2.39 13.48
C ASN A 9 0.89 -1.94 12.15
N ILE A 10 1.29 -2.52 11.02
CA ILE A 10 0.69 -2.28 9.70
C ILE A 10 -0.74 -2.84 9.65
N GLN A 11 -0.97 -4.03 10.20
CA GLN A 11 -2.29 -4.68 10.25
C GLN A 11 -3.29 -3.93 11.16
N HIS A 12 -2.85 -3.37 12.28
CA HIS A 12 -3.72 -2.56 13.16
C HIS A 12 -4.27 -1.32 12.46
N ARG A 13 -3.47 -0.65 11.66
CA ARG A 13 -3.90 0.48 10.83
C ARG A 13 -4.95 0.08 9.79
N LYS A 14 -4.81 -1.10 9.17
CA LYS A 14 -5.77 -1.59 8.18
C LYS A 14 -7.19 -1.75 8.74
N LYS A 15 -7.33 -2.21 9.99
CA LYS A 15 -8.65 -2.40 10.63
C LYS A 15 -9.40 -1.09 10.89
N ALA A 16 -8.68 0.00 11.16
CA ALA A 16 -9.28 1.32 11.35
C ALA A 16 -9.83 1.94 10.04
N GLN A 17 -9.23 1.58 8.89
CA GLN A 17 -9.64 2.05 7.56
C GLN A 17 -10.95 1.43 7.04
N ASP A 18 -11.32 0.24 7.49
CA ASP A 18 -12.51 -0.48 7.00
C ASP A 18 -13.85 0.30 7.22
N ASN A 19 -13.86 1.32 8.06
CA ASN A 19 -15.04 2.13 8.35
C ASN A 19 -15.31 3.28 7.35
N LYS A 20 -14.45 3.52 6.36
CA LYS A 20 -14.56 4.65 5.41
C LYS A 20 -14.79 4.19 3.96
N ARG A 21 -15.70 3.24 3.74
CA ARG A 21 -15.93 2.56 2.43
C ARG A 21 -16.01 3.46 1.19
N GLY A 22 -16.64 4.63 1.30
CA GLY A 22 -16.80 5.53 0.14
C GLY A 22 -15.47 6.08 -0.39
N LYS A 23 -14.58 6.48 0.51
CA LYS A 23 -13.24 7.00 0.17
C LYS A 23 -12.35 5.89 -0.40
N VAL A 24 -12.40 4.70 0.21
CA VAL A 24 -11.67 3.51 -0.28
C VAL A 24 -12.07 3.18 -1.72
N PHE A 25 -13.35 3.23 -2.06
CA PHE A 25 -13.81 2.99 -3.43
C PHE A 25 -13.25 4.03 -4.41
N THR A 26 -13.26 5.30 -4.04
CA THR A 26 -12.73 6.38 -4.89
C THR A 26 -11.24 6.17 -5.18
N LYS A 27 -10.45 5.83 -4.18
CA LYS A 27 -9.01 5.54 -4.30
C LYS A 27 -8.76 4.34 -5.22
N ILE A 28 -9.47 3.22 -5.00
CA ILE A 28 -9.35 2.02 -5.86
C ILE A 28 -9.71 2.33 -7.31
N ILE A 29 -10.76 3.10 -7.55
CA ILE A 29 -11.20 3.49 -8.90
C ILE A 29 -10.16 4.35 -9.60
N ARG A 30 -9.54 5.30 -8.89
CA ARG A 30 -8.44 6.11 -9.42
C ARG A 30 -7.24 5.23 -9.78
N GLU A 31 -6.87 4.31 -8.88
CA GLU A 31 -5.78 3.37 -9.09
C GLU A 31 -6.00 2.50 -10.33
N ILE A 32 -7.20 1.93 -10.51
CA ILE A 32 -7.56 1.16 -11.71
C ILE A 32 -7.41 2.04 -12.97
N THR A 33 -7.92 3.27 -12.93
CA THR A 33 -7.85 4.19 -14.08
C THR A 33 -6.41 4.49 -14.47
N VAL A 34 -5.55 4.77 -13.50
CA VAL A 34 -4.13 5.06 -13.74
C VAL A 34 -3.38 3.82 -14.19
N ALA A 35 -3.60 2.66 -13.56
CA ALA A 35 -2.98 1.41 -13.96
C ALA A 35 -3.29 1.07 -15.44
N VAL A 36 -4.53 1.24 -15.87
CA VAL A 36 -4.94 1.03 -17.28
C VAL A 36 -4.30 2.04 -18.21
N LYS A 37 -4.23 3.31 -17.81
CA LYS A 37 -3.60 4.36 -18.61
C LYS A 37 -2.13 4.10 -18.87
N LEU A 38 -1.41 3.58 -17.87
CA LEU A 38 0.03 3.35 -17.94
C LEU A 38 0.41 2.09 -18.73
N ALA A 39 -0.32 1.00 -18.56
CA ALA A 39 0.07 -0.30 -19.10
C ALA A 39 -1.06 -1.08 -19.80
N GLY A 40 -2.20 -0.41 -20.07
CA GLY A 40 -3.33 -1.01 -20.78
C GLY A 40 -4.29 -1.83 -19.90
N PRO A 41 -5.43 -2.26 -20.46
CA PRO A 41 -6.52 -2.90 -19.72
C PRO A 41 -6.35 -4.41 -19.49
N ASP A 42 -5.31 -5.02 -20.04
CA ASP A 42 -5.08 -6.45 -19.90
C ASP A 42 -4.46 -6.80 -18.54
N ILE A 43 -5.25 -7.47 -17.70
CA ILE A 43 -4.86 -7.89 -16.34
C ILE A 43 -3.67 -8.87 -16.36
N SER A 44 -3.53 -9.68 -17.42
CA SER A 44 -2.45 -10.66 -17.51
C SER A 44 -1.07 -10.03 -17.64
N SER A 45 -1.00 -8.92 -18.36
CA SER A 45 0.24 -8.16 -18.61
C SER A 45 0.44 -6.95 -17.68
N ASN A 46 -0.62 -6.49 -17.01
CA ASN A 46 -0.60 -5.31 -16.14
C ASN A 46 -0.64 -5.70 -14.66
N SER A 47 0.53 -5.85 -14.04
CA SER A 47 0.66 -6.24 -12.62
C SER A 47 -0.02 -5.25 -11.67
N ARG A 48 0.08 -3.94 -11.96
CA ARG A 48 -0.55 -2.89 -11.18
C ARG A 48 -2.09 -2.97 -11.23
N LEU A 49 -2.65 -3.18 -12.43
CA LEU A 49 -4.09 -3.40 -12.58
C LEU A 49 -4.54 -4.65 -11.84
N ARG A 50 -3.76 -5.72 -11.87
CA ARG A 50 -4.05 -6.95 -11.14
C ARG A 50 -4.15 -6.71 -9.63
N LEU A 51 -3.19 -6.00 -9.03
CA LEU A 51 -3.23 -5.61 -7.62
C LEU A 51 -4.44 -4.72 -7.29
N ALA A 52 -4.72 -3.73 -8.14
CA ALA A 52 -5.89 -2.86 -7.98
C ALA A 52 -7.21 -3.64 -8.06
N MET A 53 -7.31 -4.63 -8.95
CA MET A 53 -8.47 -5.53 -9.07
C MET A 53 -8.63 -6.44 -7.85
N THR A 54 -7.53 -6.95 -7.29
CA THR A 54 -7.56 -7.72 -6.04
C THR A 54 -8.12 -6.85 -4.90
N LYS A 55 -7.63 -5.59 -4.77
CA LYS A 55 -8.16 -4.62 -3.79
C LYS A 55 -9.63 -4.31 -4.03
N ALA A 56 -10.06 -4.14 -5.29
CA ALA A 56 -11.45 -3.88 -5.65
C ALA A 56 -12.38 -5.02 -5.26
N ASN A 57 -11.98 -6.26 -5.52
CA ASN A 57 -12.73 -7.46 -5.16
C ASN A 57 -12.84 -7.61 -3.63
N LYS A 58 -11.73 -7.41 -2.90
CA LYS A 58 -11.68 -7.45 -1.43
C LYS A 58 -12.63 -6.43 -0.79
N ASN A 59 -12.75 -5.24 -1.40
CA ASN A 59 -13.63 -4.18 -0.92
C ASN A 59 -15.04 -4.23 -1.53
N SER A 60 -15.37 -5.25 -2.32
CA SER A 60 -16.68 -5.42 -2.97
C SER A 60 -17.08 -4.22 -3.84
N VAL A 61 -16.14 -3.65 -4.59
CA VAL A 61 -16.42 -2.59 -5.56
C VAL A 61 -17.31 -3.14 -6.67
N PRO A 62 -18.43 -2.46 -7.03
CA PRO A 62 -19.34 -2.96 -8.06
C PRO A 62 -18.65 -3.11 -9.43
N LYS A 63 -18.96 -4.20 -10.14
CA LYS A 63 -18.37 -4.51 -11.46
C LYS A 63 -18.55 -3.38 -12.47
N ASP A 64 -19.74 -2.80 -12.57
CA ASP A 64 -20.01 -1.67 -13.48
C ASP A 64 -19.11 -0.46 -13.19
N THR A 65 -18.74 -0.27 -11.94
CA THR A 65 -17.84 0.83 -11.53
C THR A 65 -16.41 0.54 -11.95
N ILE A 66 -15.97 -0.70 -11.81
CA ILE A 66 -14.66 -1.17 -12.28
C ILE A 66 -14.57 -1.05 -13.80
N GLU A 67 -15.58 -1.50 -14.55
CA GLU A 67 -15.60 -1.41 -16.01
C GLU A 67 -15.54 0.04 -16.50
N ARG A 68 -16.25 0.95 -15.84
CA ARG A 68 -16.17 2.39 -16.12
C ARG A 68 -14.78 2.96 -15.88
N ALA A 69 -14.10 2.54 -14.81
CA ALA A 69 -12.74 2.96 -14.54
C ALA A 69 -11.75 2.46 -15.60
N ILE A 70 -11.89 1.21 -16.04
CA ILE A 70 -11.08 0.64 -17.12
C ILE A 70 -11.30 1.39 -18.44
N LYS A 71 -12.55 1.64 -18.82
CA LYS A 71 -12.87 2.45 -20.03
C LYS A 71 -12.28 3.85 -19.95
N LYS A 72 -12.37 4.49 -18.79
CA LYS A 72 -11.79 5.82 -18.55
C LYS A 72 -10.27 5.81 -18.72
N GLY A 73 -9.58 4.82 -18.18
CA GLY A 73 -8.12 4.64 -18.30
C GLY A 73 -7.68 4.35 -19.75
N SER A 74 -8.52 3.69 -20.56
CA SER A 74 -8.24 3.35 -21.96
C SER A 74 -8.35 4.52 -22.94
N GLY A 75 -8.42 5.77 -22.47
CA GLY A 75 -8.35 6.96 -23.34
C GLY A 75 -9.69 7.55 -23.78
N GLN A 76 -10.79 7.14 -23.20
CA GLN A 76 -12.13 7.68 -23.51
C GLN A 76 -12.51 8.94 -22.67
N SER A 77 -11.59 9.55 -21.95
CA SER A 77 -11.85 10.77 -21.17
C SER A 77 -10.63 11.67 -21.03
N ASP A 78 -10.85 12.99 -21.07
CA ASP A 78 -9.83 14.05 -20.94
C ASP A 78 -9.24 14.21 -19.52
N SER A 79 -9.73 13.49 -18.50
CA SER A 79 -9.22 13.61 -17.16
C SER A 79 -7.92 12.82 -17.00
N SER A 80 -6.81 13.54 -16.92
CA SER A 80 -5.50 12.97 -16.70
C SER A 80 -5.13 13.00 -15.22
N PHE A 81 -5.28 11.87 -14.52
CA PHE A 81 -4.64 11.72 -13.21
C PHE A 81 -3.12 11.60 -13.40
N GLU A 82 -2.39 12.24 -12.51
CA GLU A 82 -0.95 12.16 -12.41
C GLU A 82 -0.56 11.60 -11.04
N GLU A 83 0.51 10.82 -11.03
CA GLU A 83 1.14 10.33 -9.79
C GLU A 83 2.10 11.37 -9.27
N ILE A 84 1.99 11.67 -7.99
CA ILE A 84 2.89 12.56 -7.29
C ILE A 84 3.22 11.96 -5.94
N THR A 85 4.49 11.88 -5.63
CA THR A 85 4.95 11.48 -4.31
C THR A 85 5.46 12.71 -3.57
N TYR A 86 4.91 12.95 -2.39
CA TYR A 86 5.39 13.96 -1.45
C TYR A 86 6.19 13.29 -0.35
N GLU A 87 7.23 13.98 0.09
CA GLU A 87 8.09 13.54 1.17
C GLU A 87 8.07 14.60 2.28
N GLY A 88 8.15 14.17 3.52
CA GLY A 88 8.12 15.11 4.63
C GLY A 88 8.30 14.45 5.98
N TYR A 89 8.09 15.25 6.99
CA TYR A 89 8.16 14.84 8.37
C TYR A 89 6.83 15.15 9.07
N GLY A 90 6.30 14.15 9.76
CA GLY A 90 5.13 14.28 10.61
C GLY A 90 5.49 14.70 12.03
N PRO A 91 4.55 14.56 12.99
CA PRO A 91 4.81 14.85 14.39
C PRO A 91 6.02 14.07 14.89
N LYS A 92 6.78 14.68 15.81
CA LYS A 92 8.00 14.08 16.40
C LYS A 92 9.11 13.73 15.39
N GLY A 93 9.07 14.27 14.19
CA GLY A 93 10.07 14.03 13.16
C GLY A 93 9.93 12.68 12.44
N ILE A 94 8.77 12.04 12.51
CA ILE A 94 8.49 10.80 11.79
C ILE A 94 8.58 11.06 10.30
N ALA A 95 9.44 10.33 9.59
CA ALA A 95 9.53 10.39 8.15
C ALA A 95 8.25 9.85 7.50
N VAL A 96 7.72 10.58 6.51
CA VAL A 96 6.52 10.15 5.78
C VAL A 96 6.72 10.29 4.27
N ILE A 97 6.26 9.25 3.55
CA ILE A 97 6.08 9.29 2.10
C ILE A 97 4.58 9.27 1.84
N ILE A 98 4.10 10.19 1.00
CA ILE A 98 2.69 10.38 0.70
C ILE A 98 2.50 10.20 -0.80
N GLU A 99 1.97 9.05 -1.20
CA GLU A 99 1.66 8.76 -2.60
C GLU A 99 0.28 9.32 -2.95
N CYS A 100 0.21 10.11 -4.01
CA CYS A 100 -1.00 10.80 -4.44
C CYS A 100 -1.34 10.50 -5.90
N LEU A 101 -2.63 10.35 -6.20
CA LEU A 101 -3.19 10.33 -7.54
C LEU A 101 -4.11 11.54 -7.71
N THR A 102 -3.70 12.52 -8.50
CA THR A 102 -4.43 13.78 -8.60
C THR A 102 -4.60 14.26 -10.04
N ASP A 103 -5.67 14.97 -10.29
CA ASP A 103 -5.90 15.78 -11.48
C ASP A 103 -5.51 17.25 -11.27
N ASN A 104 -5.09 17.65 -10.03
CA ASN A 104 -4.73 19.02 -9.70
C ASN A 104 -3.61 19.10 -8.65
N LYS A 105 -2.36 19.19 -9.11
CA LYS A 105 -1.15 19.26 -8.26
C LYS A 105 -1.18 20.40 -7.23
N ASN A 106 -1.72 21.57 -7.62
CA ASN A 106 -1.73 22.74 -6.75
C ASN A 106 -2.69 22.55 -5.57
N ARG A 107 -3.84 21.93 -5.80
CA ARG A 107 -4.77 21.56 -4.74
C ARG A 107 -4.09 20.56 -3.80
N THR A 108 -3.58 19.46 -4.35
CA THR A 108 -2.99 18.35 -3.55
C THR A 108 -1.82 18.82 -2.69
N VAL A 109 -0.87 19.59 -3.25
CA VAL A 109 0.27 20.09 -2.45
C VAL A 109 -0.17 21.01 -1.32
N SER A 110 -1.24 21.79 -1.53
CA SER A 110 -1.79 22.69 -0.51
C SER A 110 -2.45 21.89 0.62
N GLU A 111 -3.24 20.88 0.28
CA GLU A 111 -3.90 19.98 1.24
C GLU A 111 -2.89 19.16 2.05
N VAL A 112 -1.90 18.56 1.39
CA VAL A 112 -0.83 17.80 2.04
C VAL A 112 -0.02 18.68 2.98
N ARG A 113 0.38 19.89 2.52
CA ARG A 113 1.11 20.85 3.37
C ARG A 113 0.28 21.26 4.58
N HIS A 114 -1.00 21.52 4.40
CA HIS A 114 -1.90 21.88 5.50
C HIS A 114 -2.00 20.73 6.51
N ALA A 115 -2.19 19.49 6.05
CA ALA A 115 -2.28 18.32 6.91
C ALA A 115 -0.99 18.09 7.72
N LEU A 116 0.18 18.23 7.09
CA LEU A 116 1.47 18.14 7.78
C LEU A 116 1.61 19.24 8.85
N THR A 117 1.38 20.51 8.47
CA THR A 117 1.58 21.66 9.35
C THR A 117 0.62 21.63 10.55
N LYS A 118 -0.61 21.15 10.38
CA LYS A 118 -1.60 21.01 11.46
C LYS A 118 -1.10 20.18 12.63
N TYR A 119 -0.22 19.22 12.37
CA TYR A 119 0.35 18.32 13.37
C TYR A 119 1.84 18.55 13.63
N ASN A 120 2.30 19.80 13.42
CA ASN A 120 3.70 20.22 13.62
C ASN A 120 4.70 19.48 12.73
N GLY A 121 4.24 18.96 11.59
CA GLY A 121 5.06 18.38 10.53
C GLY A 121 5.47 19.41 9.49
N SER A 122 6.24 18.98 8.51
CA SER A 122 6.72 19.83 7.41
C SER A 122 6.83 19.04 6.11
N LEU A 123 6.45 19.70 5.01
CA LEU A 123 6.70 19.17 3.67
C LEU A 123 8.18 19.33 3.33
N GLY A 124 8.83 18.23 2.97
CA GLY A 124 10.21 18.19 2.54
C GLY A 124 10.37 18.37 1.03
N THR A 125 11.61 18.33 0.58
CA THR A 125 11.97 18.22 -0.84
C THR A 125 12.05 16.76 -1.26
N LYS A 126 11.98 16.50 -2.57
CA LYS A 126 12.19 15.15 -3.10
C LYS A 126 13.56 14.60 -2.67
N GLY A 127 13.57 13.38 -2.15
CA GLY A 127 14.77 12.72 -1.63
C GLY A 127 15.06 12.96 -0.15
N SER A 128 14.20 13.75 0.55
CA SER A 128 14.42 14.07 1.97
C SER A 128 14.26 12.88 2.91
N VAL A 129 13.36 11.95 2.58
CA VAL A 129 13.08 10.77 3.41
C VAL A 129 13.03 9.44 2.64
N SER A 130 12.97 9.46 1.31
CA SER A 130 12.83 8.24 0.49
C SER A 130 13.96 7.22 0.70
N HIS A 131 15.17 7.67 1.07
CA HIS A 131 16.29 6.81 1.42
C HIS A 131 16.10 6.00 2.71
N LEU A 132 15.09 6.36 3.52
CA LEU A 132 14.72 5.65 4.75
C LEU A 132 13.72 4.51 4.49
N PHE A 133 13.34 4.28 3.24
CA PHE A 133 12.34 3.28 2.87
C PHE A 133 12.86 2.38 1.75
N LYS A 134 12.47 1.11 1.80
CA LYS A 134 12.69 0.13 0.74
C LYS A 134 11.33 -0.34 0.22
N LYS A 135 11.15 -0.37 -1.09
CA LYS A 135 9.96 -0.97 -1.69
C LYS A 135 10.07 -2.48 -1.65
N VAL A 136 9.07 -3.16 -1.11
CA VAL A 136 9.02 -4.62 -0.98
C VAL A 136 7.64 -5.15 -1.39
N GLY A 137 7.60 -6.39 -1.84
CA GLY A 137 6.37 -7.15 -2.03
C GLY A 137 6.04 -7.93 -0.77
N ILE A 138 4.80 -7.88 -0.33
CA ILE A 138 4.27 -8.65 0.80
C ILE A 138 3.25 -9.66 0.29
N LEU A 139 3.41 -10.91 0.69
CA LEU A 139 2.48 -11.99 0.44
C LEU A 139 2.18 -12.73 1.74
N THR A 140 0.90 -12.91 2.06
CA THR A 140 0.50 -13.79 3.16
C THR A 140 0.13 -15.16 2.62
N VAL A 141 0.78 -16.22 3.11
CA VAL A 141 0.41 -17.61 2.88
C VAL A 141 -0.35 -18.13 4.09
N ILE A 142 -1.48 -18.80 3.84
CA ILE A 142 -2.46 -19.18 4.85
C ILE A 142 -2.21 -20.62 5.29
N ASP A 143 -2.47 -20.90 6.58
CA ASP A 143 -2.38 -22.23 7.16
C ASP A 143 -1.03 -22.92 6.85
N THR A 144 0.05 -22.17 6.93
CA THR A 144 1.41 -22.60 6.61
C THR A 144 2.30 -22.36 7.81
N THR A 145 2.93 -23.40 8.33
CA THR A 145 3.88 -23.27 9.43
C THR A 145 5.27 -22.88 8.93
N GLU A 146 6.13 -22.42 9.84
CA GLU A 146 7.52 -22.13 9.52
C GLU A 146 8.26 -23.35 8.97
N ASP A 147 8.00 -24.55 9.54
CA ASP A 147 8.59 -25.79 9.06
C ASP A 147 8.16 -26.15 7.64
N ASP A 148 6.87 -25.92 7.30
CA ASP A 148 6.35 -26.12 5.93
C ASP A 148 7.01 -25.13 4.96
N LEU A 149 7.19 -23.90 5.40
CA LEU A 149 7.79 -22.84 4.57
C LEU A 149 9.27 -23.13 4.29
N ILE A 150 10.06 -23.51 5.31
CA ILE A 150 11.48 -23.81 5.18
C ILE A 150 11.76 -24.87 4.10
N ASN A 151 10.88 -25.86 3.96
CA ASN A 151 11.00 -26.88 2.92
C ASN A 151 10.72 -26.37 1.49
N LEU A 152 10.19 -25.17 1.34
CA LEU A 152 9.78 -24.61 0.06
C LEU A 152 10.61 -23.39 -0.37
N ILE A 153 11.22 -22.68 0.59
CA ILE A 153 11.93 -21.42 0.31
C ILE A 153 13.18 -21.61 -0.57
N ASP A 154 13.77 -22.81 -0.57
CA ASP A 154 14.93 -23.11 -1.41
C ASP A 154 14.57 -23.09 -2.91
N ASP A 155 13.29 -23.28 -3.25
CA ASP A 155 12.79 -23.32 -4.62
C ASP A 155 12.30 -21.94 -5.13
N VAL A 156 12.28 -20.91 -4.27
CA VAL A 156 11.74 -19.58 -4.60
C VAL A 156 12.52 -18.46 -3.92
N GLU A 157 12.79 -17.39 -4.66
CA GLU A 157 13.55 -16.25 -4.16
C GLU A 157 12.67 -15.33 -3.30
N ILE A 158 12.92 -15.32 -1.99
CA ILE A 158 12.29 -14.42 -1.02
C ILE A 158 13.36 -13.61 -0.28
N LEU A 159 12.99 -12.47 0.30
CA LEU A 159 13.90 -11.63 1.10
C LEU A 159 13.91 -12.05 2.55
N ASP A 160 12.71 -12.29 3.10
CA ASP A 160 12.51 -12.60 4.52
C ASP A 160 11.09 -13.20 4.70
N TYR A 161 10.86 -13.81 5.87
CA TYR A 161 9.54 -14.28 6.26
C TYR A 161 9.31 -14.13 7.77
N GLU A 162 8.05 -14.03 8.16
CA GLU A 162 7.62 -13.94 9.56
C GLU A 162 6.40 -14.81 9.80
N GLN A 163 6.42 -15.65 10.86
CA GLN A 163 5.27 -16.41 11.31
C GLN A 163 4.27 -15.50 12.02
N ASN A 164 3.02 -15.49 11.61
CA ASN A 164 1.94 -14.75 12.23
C ASN A 164 0.73 -15.66 12.52
N GLY A 165 0.72 -16.28 13.69
CA GLY A 165 -0.26 -17.31 14.03
C GLY A 165 -0.08 -18.55 13.16
N ASN A 166 -1.12 -18.93 12.41
CA ASN A 166 -1.09 -20.04 11.46
C ASN A 166 -0.69 -19.61 10.03
N ASP A 167 -0.49 -18.32 9.81
CA ASP A 167 -0.14 -17.77 8.50
C ASP A 167 1.34 -17.35 8.51
N CYS A 168 2.01 -17.42 7.36
CA CYS A 168 3.32 -16.83 7.15
C CYS A 168 3.23 -15.58 6.26
N ILE A 169 3.94 -14.54 6.65
CA ILE A 169 4.11 -13.32 5.88
C ILE A 169 5.45 -13.40 5.18
N ILE A 170 5.45 -13.28 3.86
CA ILE A 170 6.63 -13.41 3.02
C ILE A 170 6.96 -12.05 2.42
N ASN A 171 8.21 -11.62 2.58
CA ASN A 171 8.77 -10.43 1.97
C ASN A 171 9.55 -10.81 0.71
N THR A 172 9.29 -10.11 -0.38
CA THR A 172 9.93 -10.37 -1.68
C THR A 172 10.45 -9.07 -2.30
N GLU A 173 11.35 -9.17 -3.26
CA GLU A 173 11.56 -8.07 -4.19
C GLU A 173 10.25 -7.75 -4.92
N PRO A 174 9.95 -6.46 -5.19
CA PRO A 174 8.69 -6.04 -5.83
C PRO A 174 8.41 -6.75 -7.15
N THR A 175 9.45 -7.05 -7.92
CA THR A 175 9.37 -7.73 -9.21
C THR A 175 9.02 -9.20 -9.08
N ASN A 176 9.35 -9.82 -7.95
CA ASN A 176 9.19 -11.26 -7.70
C ASN A 176 7.85 -11.62 -7.05
N LEU A 177 7.10 -10.64 -6.54
CA LEU A 177 5.86 -10.88 -5.79
C LEU A 177 4.89 -11.81 -6.51
N PHE A 178 4.66 -11.59 -7.80
CA PHE A 178 3.75 -12.42 -8.58
C PHE A 178 4.30 -13.84 -8.82
N THR A 179 5.59 -13.98 -9.06
CA THR A 179 6.27 -15.27 -9.23
C THR A 179 6.17 -16.10 -7.95
N VAL A 180 6.45 -15.47 -6.80
CA VAL A 180 6.36 -16.08 -5.48
C VAL A 180 4.93 -16.54 -5.19
N LYS A 181 3.93 -15.69 -5.46
CA LYS A 181 2.52 -16.06 -5.34
C LYS A 181 2.16 -17.27 -6.18
N THR A 182 2.50 -17.26 -7.48
CA THR A 182 2.21 -18.36 -8.40
C THR A 182 2.89 -19.66 -7.95
N PHE A 183 4.10 -19.57 -7.41
CA PHE A 183 4.80 -20.72 -6.85
C PHE A 183 4.00 -21.36 -5.70
N PHE A 184 3.58 -20.59 -4.68
CA PHE A 184 2.80 -21.12 -3.57
C PHE A 184 1.44 -21.68 -4.01
N GLU A 185 0.75 -21.00 -4.91
CA GLU A 185 -0.51 -21.47 -5.47
C GLU A 185 -0.33 -22.80 -6.25
N SER A 186 0.80 -22.98 -6.96
CA SER A 186 1.13 -24.24 -7.65
C SER A 186 1.34 -25.42 -6.71
N LYS A 187 1.79 -25.14 -5.48
CA LYS A 187 1.92 -26.12 -4.39
C LYS A 187 0.61 -26.32 -3.60
N SER A 188 -0.51 -25.77 -4.09
CA SER A 188 -1.84 -25.81 -3.45
C SER A 188 -1.89 -25.07 -2.10
N ILE A 189 -0.96 -24.16 -1.85
CA ILE A 189 -0.95 -23.29 -0.67
C ILE A 189 -1.79 -22.05 -1.01
N LYS A 190 -2.72 -21.73 -0.14
CA LYS A 190 -3.58 -20.55 -0.32
C LYS A 190 -2.83 -19.28 0.03
N THR A 191 -3.02 -18.26 -0.80
CA THR A 191 -2.45 -16.94 -0.60
C THR A 191 -3.53 -15.90 -0.31
N LYS A 192 -3.15 -14.88 0.43
CA LYS A 192 -4.00 -13.75 0.80
C LYS A 192 -3.12 -12.50 0.93
N ASP A 193 -3.71 -11.30 0.78
CA ASP A 193 -3.03 -10.02 1.04
C ASP A 193 -1.71 -9.83 0.25
N GLU A 194 -1.77 -9.85 -1.07
CA GLU A 194 -0.64 -9.45 -1.91
C GLU A 194 -0.56 -7.92 -2.02
N GLU A 195 0.57 -7.33 -1.66
CA GLU A 195 0.74 -5.88 -1.66
C GLU A 195 2.18 -5.46 -2.00
N LEU A 196 2.32 -4.27 -2.59
CA LEU A 196 3.58 -3.55 -2.65
C LEU A 196 3.55 -2.46 -1.59
N ILE A 197 4.54 -2.45 -0.71
CA ILE A 197 4.66 -1.46 0.37
C ILE A 197 6.01 -0.77 0.36
N LEU A 198 6.06 0.40 0.97
CA LEU A 198 7.31 1.08 1.34
C LEU A 198 7.63 0.73 2.79
N GLU A 199 8.57 -0.17 2.96
CA GLU A 199 9.02 -0.62 4.26
C GLU A 199 10.09 0.33 4.83
N PRO A 200 9.93 0.85 6.07
CA PRO A 200 10.95 1.66 6.69
C PRO A 200 12.18 0.83 7.05
N THR A 201 13.37 1.33 6.74
CA THR A 201 14.65 0.71 7.09
C THR A 201 15.05 0.99 8.54
N THR A 202 14.49 2.04 9.13
CA THR A 202 14.75 2.46 10.51
C THR A 202 13.44 2.80 11.20
N MET A 203 13.27 2.31 12.42
CA MET A 203 12.11 2.61 13.26
C MET A 203 12.51 3.63 14.33
N CYS A 204 11.57 4.48 14.73
CA CYS A 204 11.73 5.36 15.88
C CYS A 204 10.75 4.97 16.99
N ASP A 205 11.18 5.07 18.21
CA ASP A 205 10.31 4.86 19.37
C ASP A 205 9.43 6.08 19.58
N ILE A 206 8.13 5.84 19.68
CA ILE A 206 7.13 6.87 19.99
C ILE A 206 6.58 6.54 21.37
N GLY A 207 6.62 7.52 22.28
CA GLY A 207 6.00 7.37 23.60
C GLY A 207 4.49 7.19 23.50
N GLU A 208 3.90 6.44 24.43
CA GLU A 208 2.45 6.20 24.46
C GLU A 208 1.62 7.50 24.40
N SER A 209 2.12 8.58 25.04
CA SER A 209 1.48 9.91 25.02
C SER A 209 1.39 10.54 23.62
N ASP A 210 2.24 10.13 22.71
CA ASP A 210 2.36 10.73 21.38
C ASP A 210 1.67 9.87 20.30
N LEU A 211 1.32 8.62 20.64
CA LEU A 211 0.71 7.67 19.73
C LEU A 211 -0.62 8.21 19.17
N GLU A 212 -1.48 8.76 20.03
CA GLU A 212 -2.76 9.34 19.62
C GLU A 212 -2.56 10.47 18.58
N GLN A 213 -1.56 11.34 18.79
CA GLN A 213 -1.25 12.42 17.86
C GLN A 213 -0.81 11.87 16.49
N VAL A 214 -0.02 10.80 16.48
CA VAL A 214 0.44 10.14 15.25
C VAL A 214 -0.72 9.47 14.51
N GLU A 215 -1.62 8.81 15.23
CA GLU A 215 -2.82 8.21 14.66
C GLU A 215 -3.73 9.26 14.02
N MET A 216 -4.03 10.34 14.75
CA MET A 216 -4.84 11.45 14.22
C MET A 216 -4.19 12.12 13.00
N PHE A 217 -2.87 12.25 12.99
CA PHE A 217 -2.11 12.77 11.84
C PHE A 217 -2.25 11.84 10.63
N THR A 218 -2.05 10.55 10.82
CA THR A 218 -2.17 9.55 9.75
C THR A 218 -3.58 9.53 9.19
N ASP A 219 -4.59 9.47 10.06
CA ASP A 219 -6.00 9.53 9.66
C ASP A 219 -6.32 10.78 8.85
N ASN A 220 -5.76 11.93 9.24
CA ASN A 220 -5.99 13.18 8.52
C ASN A 220 -5.36 13.19 7.13
N LEU A 221 -4.17 12.59 6.96
CA LEU A 221 -3.55 12.41 5.64
C LEU A 221 -4.34 11.42 4.76
N GLU A 222 -4.73 10.30 5.34
CA GLU A 222 -5.50 9.27 4.64
C GLU A 222 -6.92 9.75 4.26
N ASP A 223 -7.44 10.74 4.96
CA ASP A 223 -8.72 11.38 4.65
C ASP A 223 -8.68 12.29 3.42
N LEU A 224 -7.51 12.66 2.93
CA LEU A 224 -7.38 13.45 1.71
C LEU A 224 -7.74 12.60 0.49
N ASP A 225 -8.55 13.16 -0.40
CA ASP A 225 -9.09 12.42 -1.55
C ASP A 225 -8.02 11.99 -2.54
N ASP A 226 -6.94 12.75 -2.67
CA ASP A 226 -5.87 12.50 -3.62
C ASP A 226 -4.76 11.58 -3.05
N VAL A 227 -4.70 11.35 -1.73
CA VAL A 227 -3.75 10.43 -1.07
C VAL A 227 -4.22 8.98 -1.26
N GLN A 228 -3.27 8.05 -1.53
CA GLN A 228 -3.55 6.64 -1.82
C GLN A 228 -3.21 5.69 -0.67
#